data_46af41da5843f7aa7b91923acf6c92ef
#
_entry.id   46af41da5843f7aa7b91923acf6c92ef
#
_cell.length_a   1.000
_cell.length_b   1.000
_cell.length_c   1.000
_cell.angle_alpha   90.00
_cell.angle_beta   90.00
_cell.angle_gamma   90.00
#
_symmetry.space_group_name_H-M   'P 1'
#
loop_
_entity.id
_entity.type
_entity.pdbx_description
1 polymer ?
#
loop_
_entity_poly.entity_id
_entity_poly.type
_entity_poly.pdbx_seq_one_letter_code
_entity_poly.pdbx_strand_id
1 'polypeptide(L)'
;IFMQMRAGGLPMRREDEHIPLAHGKIGQETCGAGGMAYGLRSCVDMIEAIHQIRQYSPEAWILNYSNPAAIVAEALRREFPDDKKILSVISQKM
;
A
#
# COMPACT_ATOMS: atom_id res chain seq x y z
N ILE A 1 -11.32 -1.97 -11.75
CA ILE A 1 -11.42 -1.35 -10.41
C ILE A 1 -10.14 -0.60 -10.13
N PHE A 2 -10.27 0.63 -9.71
CA PHE A 2 -9.15 1.48 -9.35
C PHE A 2 -9.07 1.59 -7.82
N MET A 3 -7.89 1.27 -7.27
CA MET A 3 -7.67 1.32 -5.82
C MET A 3 -6.66 2.40 -5.47
N GLN A 4 -7.05 3.30 -4.60
CA GLN A 4 -6.18 4.34 -4.06
C GLN A 4 -6.58 4.55 -2.61
N MET A 5 -5.74 4.11 -1.68
CA MET A 5 -6.06 4.08 -0.26
C MET A 5 -4.90 4.61 0.58
N ARG A 6 -5.24 5.17 1.74
CA ARG A 6 -4.26 5.50 2.79
C ARG A 6 -4.72 4.86 4.10
N ALA A 7 -4.10 3.76 4.46
CA ALA A 7 -4.39 3.06 5.70
C ALA A 7 -4.03 3.93 6.92
N GLY A 8 -4.98 4.16 7.81
CA GLY A 8 -4.80 4.98 8.99
C GLY A 8 -4.99 6.49 8.77
N GLY A 9 -5.11 6.94 7.52
CA GLY A 9 -5.34 8.35 7.19
C GLY A 9 -4.16 9.25 7.54
N LEU A 10 -4.41 10.57 7.53
CA LEU A 10 -3.38 11.57 7.80
C LEU A 10 -2.83 11.54 9.23
N PRO A 11 -3.62 11.26 10.30
CA PRO A 11 -3.07 11.16 11.65
C PRO A 11 -1.99 10.08 11.77
N MET A 12 -2.18 8.92 11.16
CA MET A 12 -1.18 7.86 11.18
C MET A 12 0.03 8.20 10.32
N ARG A 13 -0.15 8.89 9.22
CA ARG A 13 0.98 9.40 8.43
C ARG A 13 1.86 10.31 9.27
N ARG A 14 1.26 11.19 10.04
CA ARG A 14 1.99 12.10 10.93
C ARG A 14 2.83 11.31 11.94
N GLU A 15 2.24 10.30 12.58
CA GLU A 15 2.97 9.44 13.52
C GLU A 15 4.10 8.69 12.83
N ASP A 16 3.86 8.15 11.63
CA ASP A 16 4.87 7.42 10.87
C ASP A 16 6.09 8.29 10.55
N GLU A 17 5.89 9.58 10.29
CA GLU A 17 6.97 10.52 10.02
C GLU A 17 7.64 11.02 11.30
N HIS A 18 6.89 11.23 12.38
CA HIS A 18 7.40 11.78 13.63
C HIS A 18 8.23 10.79 14.45
N ILE A 19 7.88 9.50 14.42
CA ILE A 19 8.61 8.49 15.19
C ILE A 19 10.09 8.41 14.75
N PRO A 20 10.41 8.29 13.44
CA PRO A 20 11.82 8.32 13.01
C PRO A 20 12.52 9.63 13.36
N LEU A 21 11.83 10.76 13.26
CA LEU A 21 12.42 12.06 13.63
C LEU A 21 12.80 12.11 15.09
N ALA A 22 12.00 11.54 15.97
CA ALA A 22 12.30 11.48 17.41
C ALA A 22 13.57 10.67 17.70
N HIS A 23 13.97 9.78 16.81
CA HIS A 23 15.18 8.96 16.90
C HIS A 23 16.34 9.48 16.04
N GLY A 24 16.25 10.71 15.55
CA GLY A 24 17.29 11.32 14.71
C GLY A 24 17.36 10.78 13.30
N LYS A 25 16.29 10.17 12.82
CA LYS A 25 16.20 9.63 11.45
C LYS A 25 15.26 10.47 10.61
N ILE A 26 15.40 10.35 9.28
CA ILE A 26 14.54 11.06 8.34
C ILE A 26 13.14 10.46 8.34
N GLY A 27 12.11 11.31 8.45
CA GLY A 27 10.72 10.89 8.32
C GLY A 27 10.26 11.01 6.87
N GLN A 28 9.93 9.89 6.24
CA GLN A 28 9.47 9.85 4.84
C GLN A 28 8.19 9.03 4.72
N GLU A 29 7.42 9.32 3.68
CA GLU A 29 6.17 8.60 3.41
C GLU A 29 6.40 7.18 2.90
N THR A 30 7.31 7.03 1.93
CA THR A 30 7.45 5.77 1.19
C THR A 30 8.74 5.02 1.47
N CYS A 31 9.67 5.64 2.18
CA CYS A 31 10.98 5.07 2.47
C CYS A 31 11.28 5.16 3.96
N GLY A 32 12.33 4.45 4.40
CA GLY A 32 12.75 4.45 5.79
C GLY A 32 11.77 3.78 6.73
N ALA A 33 11.89 4.07 8.03
CA ALA A 33 11.05 3.46 9.05
C ALA A 33 9.58 3.85 8.91
N GLY A 34 9.29 5.10 8.54
CA GLY A 34 7.92 5.56 8.31
C GLY A 34 7.28 4.87 7.11
N GLY A 35 8.03 4.71 6.02
CA GLY A 35 7.56 3.98 4.85
C GLY A 35 7.29 2.52 5.13
N MET A 36 8.11 1.89 5.97
CA MET A 36 7.90 0.50 6.39
C MET A 36 6.62 0.36 7.21
N ALA A 37 6.38 1.24 8.18
CA ALA A 37 5.18 1.19 9.02
C ALA A 37 3.92 1.39 8.19
N TYR A 38 3.93 2.37 7.30
CA TYR A 38 2.81 2.63 6.39
C TYR A 38 2.59 1.46 5.44
N GLY A 39 3.66 0.90 4.87
CA GLY A 39 3.58 -0.24 3.97
C GLY A 39 2.98 -1.47 4.63
N LEU A 40 3.43 -1.82 5.82
CA LEU A 40 2.90 -2.97 6.56
C LEU A 40 1.41 -2.79 6.88
N ARG A 41 1.00 -1.61 7.30
CA ARG A 41 -0.40 -1.31 7.57
C ARG A 41 -1.24 -1.39 6.29
N SER A 42 -0.73 -0.84 5.20
CA SER A 42 -1.41 -0.84 3.91
C SER A 42 -1.58 -2.24 3.34
N CYS A 43 -0.61 -3.14 3.53
CA CYS A 43 -0.70 -4.51 3.03
C CYS A 43 -1.91 -5.24 3.58
N VAL A 44 -2.19 -5.11 4.88
CA VAL A 44 -3.34 -5.79 5.50
C VAL A 44 -4.65 -5.30 4.88
N ASP A 45 -4.82 -3.99 4.78
CA ASP A 45 -6.05 -3.40 4.25
C ASP A 45 -6.23 -3.72 2.77
N MET A 46 -5.15 -3.71 1.99
CA MET A 46 -5.20 -4.01 0.57
C MET A 46 -5.54 -5.47 0.29
N ILE A 47 -4.96 -6.39 1.05
CA ILE A 47 -5.25 -7.82 0.91
C ILE A 47 -6.73 -8.08 1.21
N GLU A 48 -7.24 -7.51 2.29
CA GLU A 48 -8.65 -7.65 2.65
C GLU A 48 -9.57 -7.09 1.58
N ALA A 49 -9.25 -5.90 1.07
CA ALA A 49 -10.04 -5.27 0.01
C ALA A 49 -10.07 -6.13 -1.26
N ILE A 50 -8.94 -6.73 -1.65
CA ILE A 50 -8.88 -7.59 -2.83
C ILE A 50 -9.67 -8.89 -2.62
N HIS A 51 -9.63 -9.48 -1.44
CA HIS A 51 -10.48 -10.63 -1.14
C HIS A 51 -11.96 -10.30 -1.35
N GLN A 52 -12.41 -9.15 -0.88
CA GLN A 52 -13.79 -8.70 -1.09
C GLN A 52 -14.10 -8.45 -2.56
N ILE A 53 -13.19 -7.82 -3.30
CA ILE A 53 -13.38 -7.58 -4.72
C ILE A 53 -13.51 -8.90 -5.49
N ARG A 54 -12.67 -9.87 -5.20
CA ARG A 54 -12.71 -11.18 -5.87
C ARG A 54 -13.96 -11.98 -5.54
N GLN A 55 -14.57 -11.72 -4.39
CA GLN A 55 -15.85 -12.34 -4.02
C GLN A 55 -16.99 -11.84 -4.88
N TYR A 56 -17.00 -10.54 -5.23
CA TYR A 56 -18.09 -9.92 -5.97
C TYR A 56 -17.78 -9.73 -7.47
N SER A 57 -16.53 -9.63 -7.84
CA SER A 57 -16.09 -9.39 -9.22
C SER A 57 -14.83 -10.19 -9.54
N PRO A 58 -14.92 -11.52 -9.68
CA PRO A 58 -13.74 -12.37 -9.82
C PRO A 58 -12.95 -12.14 -11.10
N GLU A 59 -13.57 -11.55 -12.14
CA GLU A 59 -12.92 -11.31 -13.42
C GLU A 59 -12.45 -9.86 -13.61
N ALA A 60 -12.64 -8.99 -12.64
CA ALA A 60 -12.30 -7.58 -12.76
C ALA A 60 -10.80 -7.34 -12.74
N TRP A 61 -10.32 -6.41 -13.56
CA TRP A 61 -8.97 -5.88 -13.45
C TRP A 61 -8.88 -4.93 -12.26
N ILE A 62 -7.80 -5.03 -11.51
CA ILE A 62 -7.53 -4.16 -10.35
C ILE A 62 -6.29 -3.36 -10.65
N LEU A 63 -6.42 -2.04 -10.63
CA LEU A 63 -5.30 -1.11 -10.76
C LEU A 63 -5.02 -0.51 -9.39
N ASN A 64 -3.89 -0.88 -8.81
CA ASN A 64 -3.48 -0.36 -7.50
C ASN A 64 -2.57 0.85 -7.69
N TYR A 65 -3.01 1.98 -7.16
CA TYR A 65 -2.30 3.26 -7.20
C TYR A 65 -1.88 3.72 -5.80
N SER A 66 -1.95 2.84 -4.82
CA SER A 66 -1.61 3.16 -3.42
C SER A 66 -0.11 3.11 -3.20
N ASN A 67 0.39 3.94 -2.31
CA ASN A 67 1.79 3.96 -1.87
C ASN A 67 1.93 3.31 -0.48
N PRO A 68 3.08 2.75 -0.14
CA PRO A 68 4.26 2.53 -0.99
C PRO A 68 4.02 1.38 -1.98
N ALA A 69 4.11 1.71 -3.27
CA ALA A 69 3.68 0.80 -4.33
C ALA A 69 4.46 -0.50 -4.36
N ALA A 70 5.78 -0.45 -4.15
CA ALA A 70 6.63 -1.64 -4.21
C ALA A 70 6.30 -2.64 -3.09
N ILE A 71 6.10 -2.15 -1.87
CA ILE A 71 5.76 -3.02 -0.72
C ILE A 71 4.40 -3.67 -0.94
N VAL A 72 3.42 -2.87 -1.35
CA VAL A 72 2.06 -3.37 -1.61
C VAL A 72 2.07 -4.36 -2.78
N ALA A 73 2.77 -4.05 -3.86
CA ALA A 73 2.87 -4.94 -5.02
C ALA A 73 3.46 -6.30 -4.64
N GLU A 74 4.51 -6.32 -3.84
CA GLU A 74 5.14 -7.57 -3.40
C GLU A 74 4.21 -8.37 -2.49
N ALA A 75 3.49 -7.71 -1.58
CA ALA A 75 2.54 -8.37 -0.70
C ALA A 75 1.40 -9.00 -1.50
N LEU A 76 0.87 -8.29 -2.49
CA LEU A 76 -0.21 -8.80 -3.35
C LEU A 76 0.28 -9.97 -4.22
N ARG A 77 1.51 -9.90 -4.71
CA ARG A 77 2.11 -10.99 -5.48
C ARG A 77 2.21 -12.27 -4.65
N ARG A 78 2.59 -12.16 -3.39
CA ARG A 78 2.73 -13.32 -2.49
C ARG A 78 1.38 -13.90 -2.07
N GLU A 79 0.39 -13.05 -1.85
CA GLU A 79 -0.93 -13.49 -1.40
C GLU A 79 -1.78 -14.02 -2.56
N PHE A 80 -1.64 -13.42 -3.75
CA PHE A 80 -2.41 -13.79 -4.94
C PHE A 80 -1.49 -14.15 -6.11
N PRO A 81 -0.67 -15.24 -5.98
CA PRO A 81 0.34 -15.54 -7.00
C PRO A 81 -0.24 -15.90 -8.36
N ASP A 82 -1.46 -16.41 -8.40
CA ASP A 82 -2.11 -16.84 -9.64
C ASP A 82 -3.01 -15.76 -10.26
N ASP A 83 -3.18 -14.62 -9.59
CA ASP A 83 -4.03 -13.54 -10.08
C ASP A 83 -3.22 -12.59 -10.95
N LYS A 84 -3.46 -12.65 -12.27
CA LYS A 84 -2.73 -11.84 -13.26
C LYS A 84 -3.45 -10.53 -13.59
N LYS A 85 -4.58 -10.25 -12.94
CA LYS A 85 -5.38 -9.05 -13.19
C LYS A 85 -5.20 -7.98 -12.11
N ILE A 86 -4.13 -8.07 -11.33
CA ILE A 86 -3.76 -7.05 -10.36
C ILE A 86 -2.50 -6.35 -10.86
N LEU A 87 -2.62 -5.05 -11.11
CA LEU A 87 -1.51 -4.22 -11.58
C LEU A 87 -1.25 -3.10 -10.59
N SER A 88 0.02 -2.84 -10.30
CA SER A 88 0.43 -1.72 -9.46
C SER A 88 1.03 -0.63 -10.33
N VAL A 89 0.59 0.60 -10.12
CA VAL A 89 0.99 1.77 -10.89
C VAL A 89 1.64 2.77 -9.95
N ILE A 90 2.74 3.36 -10.38
CA ILE A 90 3.48 4.37 -9.62
C ILE A 90 3.29 5.72 -10.29
N SER A 91 2.89 6.72 -9.50
CA SER A 91 2.86 8.10 -9.93
C SER A 91 4.25 8.69 -9.76
N GLN A 92 4.85 9.16 -10.86
CA GLN A 92 6.08 9.94 -10.79
C GLN A 92 5.75 11.42 -10.92
N LYS A 93 6.15 12.18 -9.92
CA LYS A 93 6.19 13.63 -10.04
C LYS A 93 7.52 13.99 -10.72
N MET A 94 7.39 14.54 -11.87
CA MET A 94 8.53 15.16 -12.53
C MET A 94 8.78 16.53 -11.96
#